data_836e4e99b4d53242616f0783475948d2
#
_entry.id   836e4e99b4d53242616f0783475948d2
#
_cell.length_a   1.000
_cell.length_b   1.000
_cell.length_c   1.000
_cell.angle_alpha   90.00
_cell.angle_beta   90.00
_cell.angle_gamma   90.00
#
_symmetry.space_group_name_H-M   'P 1'
#
loop_
_entity.id
_entity.type
_entity.pdbx_description
1 polymer ?
#
loop_
_entity_poly.entity_id
_entity_poly.type
_entity_poly.pdbx_seq_one_letter_code
_entity_poly.pdbx_strand_id
1 'polypeptide(L)'
;MKTLKIATRQSPLALWQAEHIRARLQDLHAGLQVELVTFVTQGDKILDTPLAKIGGKGLFVKELEAALLDGRADLAVHSMKDVPMALPEGLSLAVICEREDPLDAFVSNTYASFDKLPQGAKVGTSSLRRKTQILKQRPDLEIIDLRGNVGTRLSKLDAGQYDAIILASAGLKRLGLADRIRHSIVPEVSLPAVGQGALGLECRSGDQAVLDLIQPLLHAETDACVRAERAFNAYLEGGCQVPIAGYATLNEGVISIEGRVGSVDGATLLRAQQSGTMADAEQLGVQLAKDLLDQGAGELLKALYSK
;
A
#
# COMPACT_ATOMS: atom_id res chain seq x y z
N MET A 1 31.90 -13.88 -7.09
CA MET A 1 30.73 -13.04 -7.36
C MET A 1 30.35 -12.29 -6.10
N LYS A 2 30.02 -11.01 -6.17
CA LYS A 2 29.55 -10.25 -5.01
C LYS A 2 28.15 -10.74 -4.64
N THR A 3 27.90 -11.02 -3.38
CA THR A 3 26.57 -11.38 -2.88
C THR A 3 25.69 -10.15 -2.86
N LEU A 4 24.49 -10.20 -3.45
CA LEU A 4 23.48 -9.14 -3.35
C LEU A 4 22.74 -9.27 -2.02
N LYS A 5 22.67 -8.20 -1.23
CA LYS A 5 22.01 -8.19 0.08
C LYS A 5 20.69 -7.46 0.00
N ILE A 6 19.59 -8.16 0.31
CA ILE A 6 18.23 -7.60 0.33
C ILE A 6 17.83 -7.28 1.77
N ALA A 7 17.60 -6.00 2.05
CA ALA A 7 16.99 -5.55 3.30
C ALA A 7 15.50 -5.84 3.32
N THR A 8 15.00 -6.41 4.41
CA THR A 8 13.58 -6.69 4.61
C THR A 8 13.20 -6.63 6.08
N ARG A 9 11.89 -6.51 6.36
CA ARG A 9 11.35 -6.61 7.73
C ARG A 9 11.18 -8.06 8.13
N GLN A 10 11.03 -8.30 9.44
CA GLN A 10 10.85 -9.65 9.99
C GLN A 10 9.42 -10.19 9.91
N SER A 11 8.45 -9.38 9.46
CA SER A 11 7.06 -9.85 9.35
C SER A 11 6.92 -10.93 8.26
N PRO A 12 6.04 -11.94 8.46
CA PRO A 12 5.88 -13.02 7.48
C PRO A 12 5.64 -12.55 6.05
N LEU A 13 4.84 -11.47 5.88
CA LEU A 13 4.58 -10.91 4.56
C LEU A 13 5.81 -10.25 3.95
N ALA A 14 6.59 -9.52 4.73
CA ALA A 14 7.81 -8.88 4.22
C ALA A 14 8.89 -9.92 3.86
N LEU A 15 9.02 -10.96 4.67
CA LEU A 15 9.91 -12.08 4.35
C LEU A 15 9.49 -12.78 3.05
N TRP A 16 8.20 -13.07 2.88
CA TRP A 16 7.69 -13.66 1.65
C TRP A 16 8.04 -12.77 0.43
N GLN A 17 7.86 -11.46 0.55
CA GLN A 17 8.15 -10.51 -0.54
C GLN A 17 9.64 -10.51 -0.90
N ALA A 18 10.53 -10.51 0.09
CA ALA A 18 11.98 -10.55 -0.14
C ALA A 18 12.43 -11.90 -0.74
N GLU A 19 11.86 -13.01 -0.26
CA GLU A 19 12.10 -14.36 -0.81
C GLU A 19 11.64 -14.49 -2.25
N HIS A 20 10.48 -13.92 -2.57
CA HIS A 20 9.96 -13.89 -3.94
C HIS A 20 10.91 -13.13 -4.89
N ILE A 21 11.40 -11.96 -4.48
CA ILE A 21 12.37 -11.19 -5.28
C ILE A 21 13.71 -11.92 -5.36
N ARG A 22 14.18 -12.52 -4.27
CA ARG A 22 15.39 -13.36 -4.28
C ARG A 22 15.30 -14.47 -5.33
N ALA A 23 14.22 -15.25 -5.30
CA ALA A 23 14.00 -16.34 -6.25
C ALA A 23 14.01 -15.83 -7.70
N ARG A 24 13.25 -14.77 -8.00
CA ARG A 24 13.21 -14.18 -9.34
C ARG A 24 14.57 -13.68 -9.82
N LEU A 25 15.36 -13.05 -8.96
CA LEU A 25 16.71 -12.59 -9.31
C LEU A 25 17.66 -13.76 -9.58
N GLN A 26 17.56 -14.85 -8.81
CA GLN A 26 18.36 -16.05 -9.02
C GLN A 26 17.99 -16.79 -10.30
N ASP A 27 16.71 -16.79 -10.67
CA ASP A 27 16.23 -17.36 -11.94
C ASP A 27 16.73 -16.55 -13.15
N LEU A 28 16.79 -15.22 -13.02
CA LEU A 28 17.25 -14.32 -14.09
C LEU A 28 18.78 -14.30 -14.23
N HIS A 29 19.52 -14.50 -13.14
CA HIS A 29 20.96 -14.34 -13.10
C HIS A 29 21.64 -15.60 -12.55
N ALA A 30 22.03 -16.53 -13.45
CA ALA A 30 22.67 -17.79 -13.07
C ALA A 30 23.88 -17.57 -12.17
N GLY A 31 23.90 -18.21 -11.00
CA GLY A 31 24.99 -18.15 -10.04
C GLY A 31 24.99 -16.90 -9.14
N LEU A 32 23.97 -16.01 -9.24
CA LEU A 32 23.82 -14.88 -8.32
C LEU A 32 23.55 -15.39 -6.90
N GLN A 33 24.39 -14.97 -5.95
CA GLN A 33 24.16 -15.21 -4.53
C GLN A 33 23.35 -14.05 -3.95
N VAL A 34 22.24 -14.36 -3.30
CA VAL A 34 21.37 -13.36 -2.67
C VAL A 34 21.16 -13.71 -1.19
N GLU A 35 21.46 -12.75 -0.31
CA GLU A 35 21.30 -12.85 1.14
C GLU A 35 20.17 -11.92 1.60
N LEU A 36 19.32 -12.39 2.52
CA LEU A 36 18.32 -11.54 3.18
C LEU A 36 18.87 -11.01 4.50
N VAL A 37 18.81 -9.67 4.65
CA VAL A 37 19.20 -8.97 5.88
C VAL A 37 17.93 -8.43 6.53
N THR A 38 17.56 -8.96 7.70
CA THR A 38 16.29 -8.63 8.36
C THR A 38 16.44 -7.52 9.38
N PHE A 39 15.44 -6.63 9.42
CA PHE A 39 15.37 -5.48 10.33
C PHE A 39 14.05 -5.48 11.10
N VAL A 40 14.08 -4.95 12.33
CA VAL A 40 12.88 -4.63 13.12
C VAL A 40 12.68 -3.13 13.05
N THR A 41 11.58 -2.68 12.46
CA THR A 41 11.31 -1.25 12.27
C THR A 41 10.56 -0.66 13.47
N GLN A 42 10.57 0.67 13.58
CA GLN A 42 9.77 1.38 14.60
C GLN A 42 8.28 1.02 14.48
N GLY A 43 7.76 0.90 13.25
CA GLY A 43 6.38 0.50 13.02
C GLY A 43 6.04 -0.92 13.48
N ASP A 44 7.03 -1.82 13.55
CA ASP A 44 6.86 -3.18 14.08
C ASP A 44 6.83 -3.20 15.62
N LYS A 45 7.50 -2.26 16.28
CA LYS A 45 7.57 -2.15 17.75
C LYS A 45 6.32 -1.51 18.36
N ILE A 46 5.71 -0.54 17.67
CA ILE A 46 4.59 0.25 18.21
C ILE A 46 3.26 -0.42 17.80
N LEU A 47 2.70 -1.23 18.66
CA LEU A 47 1.46 -1.97 18.42
C LEU A 47 0.23 -1.32 19.04
N ASP A 48 0.40 -0.53 20.13
CA ASP A 48 -0.68 -0.07 21.00
C ASP A 48 -1.19 1.34 20.65
N THR A 49 -0.50 2.08 19.79
CA THR A 49 -0.88 3.44 19.42
C THR A 49 -1.34 3.50 17.96
N PRO A 50 -2.51 4.12 17.63
CA PRO A 50 -2.94 4.31 16.25
C PRO A 50 -1.88 5.04 15.43
N LEU A 51 -1.62 4.58 14.19
CA LEU A 51 -0.62 5.21 13.30
C LEU A 51 -0.86 6.71 13.11
N ALA A 52 -2.12 7.13 13.08
CA ALA A 52 -2.51 8.54 12.97
C ALA A 52 -1.99 9.41 14.13
N LYS A 53 -1.75 8.84 15.32
CA LYS A 53 -1.26 9.56 16.50
C LYS A 53 0.27 9.55 16.64
N ILE A 54 0.95 8.62 15.96
CA ILE A 54 2.41 8.45 16.08
C ILE A 54 3.16 9.52 15.29
N GLY A 55 2.51 10.07 14.26
CA GLY A 55 3.08 11.15 13.42
C GLY A 55 4.49 10.82 12.94
N GLY A 56 4.63 10.14 11.85
CA GLY A 56 5.96 9.85 11.29
C GLY A 56 5.86 9.23 9.89
N LYS A 57 6.39 9.93 8.90
CA LYS A 57 6.59 9.36 7.57
C LYS A 57 7.70 8.30 7.67
N GLY A 58 7.51 7.14 7.04
CA GLY A 58 8.56 6.13 6.92
C GLY A 58 8.74 5.19 8.11
N LEU A 59 7.73 4.99 8.99
CA LEU A 59 7.81 4.10 10.17
C LEU A 59 8.23 2.65 9.85
N PHE A 60 8.06 2.22 8.60
CA PHE A 60 8.34 0.85 8.17
C PHE A 60 9.53 0.74 7.21
N VAL A 61 10.19 1.85 6.86
CA VAL A 61 11.25 1.87 5.84
C VAL A 61 12.58 2.45 6.33
N LYS A 62 12.60 3.31 7.34
CA LYS A 62 13.79 4.05 7.79
C LYS A 62 15.00 3.18 8.10
N GLU A 63 14.80 2.04 8.76
CA GLU A 63 15.88 1.12 9.11
C GLU A 63 16.44 0.43 7.86
N LEU A 64 15.61 0.20 6.84
CA LEU A 64 16.02 -0.36 5.56
C LEU A 64 16.77 0.69 4.74
N GLU A 65 16.25 1.92 4.65
CA GLU A 65 16.89 3.06 4.00
C GLU A 65 18.28 3.34 4.60
N ALA A 66 18.38 3.35 5.93
CA ALA A 66 19.68 3.49 6.61
C ALA A 66 20.66 2.37 6.23
N ALA A 67 20.17 1.12 6.13
CA ALA A 67 20.99 -0.01 5.74
C ALA A 67 21.46 0.05 4.27
N LEU A 68 20.68 0.66 3.38
CA LEU A 68 21.10 0.94 2.00
C LEU A 68 22.19 2.01 1.97
N LEU A 69 21.99 3.12 2.68
CA LEU A 69 22.93 4.24 2.70
C LEU A 69 24.28 3.89 3.31
N ASP A 70 24.31 3.09 4.38
CA ASP A 70 25.54 2.68 5.05
C ASP A 70 26.17 1.39 4.47
N GLY A 71 25.57 0.80 3.41
CA GLY A 71 26.12 -0.33 2.68
C GLY A 71 25.94 -1.69 3.37
N ARG A 72 25.12 -1.80 4.41
CA ARG A 72 24.74 -3.10 5.02
C ARG A 72 23.83 -3.92 4.11
N ALA A 73 23.07 -3.24 3.21
CA ALA A 73 22.27 -3.87 2.19
C ALA A 73 22.46 -3.14 0.84
N ASP A 74 22.09 -3.82 -0.25
CA ASP A 74 22.19 -3.28 -1.61
C ASP A 74 20.80 -2.96 -2.18
N LEU A 75 19.77 -3.69 -1.74
CA LEU A 75 18.40 -3.60 -2.23
C LEU A 75 17.43 -3.66 -1.04
N ALA A 76 16.33 -2.90 -1.08
CA ALA A 76 15.21 -3.08 -0.16
C ALA A 76 13.93 -3.42 -0.95
N VAL A 77 13.10 -4.30 -0.38
CA VAL A 77 11.84 -4.74 -0.97
C VAL A 77 10.68 -4.22 -0.13
N HIS A 78 9.76 -3.51 -0.78
CA HIS A 78 8.64 -2.85 -0.12
C HIS A 78 7.30 -3.21 -0.75
N SER A 79 6.24 -3.25 0.06
CA SER A 79 4.89 -3.02 -0.45
C SER A 79 4.77 -1.56 -0.86
N MET A 80 4.41 -1.27 -2.11
CA MET A 80 4.39 0.11 -2.65
C MET A 80 3.54 1.08 -1.84
N LYS A 81 2.43 0.62 -1.28
CA LYS A 81 1.53 1.45 -0.45
C LYS A 81 2.18 1.95 0.87
N ASP A 82 3.28 1.32 1.29
CA ASP A 82 3.99 1.65 2.52
C ASP A 82 5.22 2.54 2.25
N VAL A 83 5.59 2.75 0.98
CA VAL A 83 6.73 3.58 0.56
C VAL A 83 6.36 5.07 0.64
N PRO A 84 7.11 5.89 1.37
CA PRO A 84 6.89 7.33 1.41
C PRO A 84 6.92 7.99 0.02
N MET A 85 6.26 9.13 -0.13
CA MET A 85 6.27 9.86 -1.40
C MET A 85 7.65 10.46 -1.70
N ALA A 86 8.37 10.91 -0.66
CA ALA A 86 9.74 11.39 -0.76
C ALA A 86 10.69 10.36 -0.14
N LEU A 87 11.75 10.02 -0.84
CA LEU A 87 12.84 9.17 -0.37
C LEU A 87 14.00 10.01 0.15
N PRO A 88 14.85 9.46 1.02
CA PRO A 88 16.10 10.11 1.40
C PRO A 88 17.01 10.38 0.19
N GLU A 89 17.80 11.46 0.28
CA GLU A 89 18.84 11.73 -0.71
C GLU A 89 19.81 10.53 -0.82
N GLY A 90 20.17 10.18 -2.05
CA GLY A 90 21.04 9.03 -2.33
C GLY A 90 20.30 7.71 -2.52
N LEU A 91 19.00 7.67 -2.35
CA LEU A 91 18.16 6.48 -2.63
C LEU A 91 17.18 6.74 -3.76
N SER A 92 16.79 5.68 -4.45
CA SER A 92 15.79 5.71 -5.51
C SER A 92 14.92 4.46 -5.50
N LEU A 93 13.63 4.64 -5.76
CA LEU A 93 12.70 3.56 -6.10
C LEU A 93 12.94 3.21 -7.57
N ALA A 94 13.78 2.20 -7.81
CA ALA A 94 14.32 1.92 -9.14
C ALA A 94 13.41 1.02 -9.99
N VAL A 95 12.63 0.14 -9.35
CA VAL A 95 11.78 -0.83 -10.05
C VAL A 95 10.45 -0.97 -9.33
N ILE A 96 9.36 -0.97 -10.11
CA ILE A 96 8.03 -1.39 -9.67
C ILE A 96 7.69 -2.68 -10.40
N CYS A 97 7.50 -3.75 -9.62
CA CYS A 97 7.19 -5.08 -10.15
C CYS A 97 5.71 -5.21 -10.53
N GLU A 98 5.39 -6.25 -11.27
CA GLU A 98 4.01 -6.60 -11.62
C GLU A 98 3.09 -6.59 -10.40
N ARG A 99 1.92 -5.97 -10.57
CA ARG A 99 0.93 -5.78 -9.51
C ARG A 99 0.13 -7.05 -9.28
N GLU A 100 0.12 -7.54 -8.05
CA GLU A 100 -0.85 -8.53 -7.58
C GLU A 100 -2.20 -7.84 -7.32
N ASP A 101 -3.27 -8.59 -7.04
CA ASP A 101 -4.62 -8.12 -6.77
C ASP A 101 -4.65 -6.85 -5.89
N PRO A 102 -5.06 -5.70 -6.44
CA PRO A 102 -5.07 -4.42 -5.73
C PRO A 102 -6.23 -4.27 -4.75
N LEU A 103 -7.24 -5.15 -4.81
CA LEU A 103 -8.49 -4.99 -4.09
C LEU A 103 -8.34 -5.16 -2.58
N ASP A 104 -9.28 -4.59 -1.86
CA ASP A 104 -9.49 -4.91 -0.45
C ASP A 104 -10.29 -6.19 -0.32
N ALA A 105 -9.90 -7.05 0.61
CA ALA A 105 -10.57 -8.31 0.94
C ALA A 105 -11.48 -8.11 2.15
N PHE A 106 -12.74 -8.50 2.01
CA PHE A 106 -13.65 -8.72 3.12
C PHE A 106 -13.38 -10.11 3.71
N VAL A 107 -13.05 -10.15 4.98
CA VAL A 107 -12.75 -11.38 5.73
C VAL A 107 -13.69 -11.48 6.92
N SER A 108 -14.45 -12.57 6.99
CA SER A 108 -15.37 -12.86 8.09
C SER A 108 -15.49 -14.36 8.27
N ASN A 109 -15.67 -14.82 9.51
CA ASN A 109 -15.96 -16.21 9.81
C ASN A 109 -17.45 -16.56 9.59
N THR A 110 -18.32 -15.57 9.67
CA THR A 110 -19.77 -15.74 9.69
C THR A 110 -20.44 -15.23 8.41
N TYR A 111 -20.06 -14.03 7.94
CA TYR A 111 -20.79 -13.33 6.88
C TYR A 111 -20.11 -13.53 5.52
N ALA A 112 -20.91 -13.74 4.48
CA ALA A 112 -20.41 -14.04 3.13
C ALA A 112 -19.89 -12.80 2.40
N SER A 113 -20.44 -11.61 2.69
CA SER A 113 -20.11 -10.36 2.00
C SER A 113 -20.42 -9.14 2.88
N PHE A 114 -19.95 -8.00 2.45
CA PHE A 114 -20.09 -6.73 3.15
C PHE A 114 -21.55 -6.29 3.34
N ASP A 115 -22.38 -6.49 2.33
CA ASP A 115 -23.81 -6.17 2.36
C ASP A 115 -24.65 -7.11 3.26
N LYS A 116 -24.08 -8.27 3.65
CA LYS A 116 -24.72 -9.23 4.57
C LYS A 116 -24.42 -8.96 6.05
N LEU A 117 -23.60 -7.96 6.35
CA LEU A 117 -23.34 -7.56 7.74
C LEU A 117 -24.63 -6.98 8.38
N PRO A 118 -24.98 -7.39 9.61
CA PRO A 118 -26.09 -6.79 10.34
C PRO A 118 -25.82 -5.31 10.68
N GLN A 119 -26.89 -4.59 11.01
CA GLN A 119 -26.77 -3.22 11.51
C GLN A 119 -25.94 -3.18 12.79
N GLY A 120 -25.01 -2.22 12.89
CA GLY A 120 -24.11 -2.09 14.04
C GLY A 120 -22.98 -3.12 14.09
N ALA A 121 -22.76 -3.90 13.04
CA ALA A 121 -21.68 -4.89 13.00
C ALA A 121 -20.30 -4.23 13.18
N LYS A 122 -19.40 -4.93 13.87
CA LYS A 122 -18.04 -4.50 14.17
C LYS A 122 -17.09 -4.86 13.04
N VAL A 123 -16.56 -3.84 12.35
CA VAL A 123 -15.62 -4.02 11.23
C VAL A 123 -14.24 -3.50 11.62
N GLY A 124 -13.26 -4.40 11.60
CA GLY A 124 -11.88 -4.10 11.98
C GLY A 124 -11.06 -3.48 10.85
N THR A 125 -10.65 -2.22 11.01
CA THR A 125 -9.64 -1.56 10.19
C THR A 125 -9.10 -0.29 10.86
N SER A 126 -7.78 -0.05 10.79
CA SER A 126 -7.17 1.23 11.21
C SER A 126 -6.88 2.14 10.01
N SER A 127 -7.29 1.78 8.79
CA SER A 127 -7.10 2.60 7.61
C SER A 127 -8.21 3.62 7.48
N LEU A 128 -7.89 4.92 7.58
CA LEU A 128 -8.86 5.99 7.37
C LEU A 128 -9.46 5.93 5.96
N ARG A 129 -8.68 5.57 4.95
CA ARG A 129 -9.14 5.35 3.58
C ARG A 129 -10.30 4.33 3.53
N ARG A 130 -10.13 3.18 4.19
CA ARG A 130 -11.17 2.13 4.25
C ARG A 130 -12.36 2.60 5.07
N LYS A 131 -12.10 3.11 6.28
CA LYS A 131 -13.14 3.60 7.19
C LYS A 131 -14.08 4.58 6.50
N THR A 132 -13.54 5.62 5.87
CA THR A 132 -14.32 6.64 5.18
C THR A 132 -15.22 6.07 4.10
N GLN A 133 -14.69 5.20 3.23
CA GLN A 133 -15.43 4.62 2.12
C GLN A 133 -16.49 3.61 2.60
N ILE A 134 -16.17 2.82 3.62
CA ILE A 134 -17.10 1.88 4.24
C ILE A 134 -18.26 2.63 4.89
N LEU A 135 -17.99 3.65 5.70
CA LEU A 135 -19.02 4.44 6.37
C LEU A 135 -19.88 5.25 5.39
N LYS A 136 -19.35 5.63 4.21
CA LYS A 136 -20.17 6.23 3.15
C LYS A 136 -21.24 5.29 2.63
N GLN A 137 -20.95 3.99 2.56
CA GLN A 137 -21.92 2.96 2.09
C GLN A 137 -22.80 2.44 3.23
N ARG A 138 -22.22 2.25 4.41
CA ARG A 138 -22.86 1.65 5.58
C ARG A 138 -22.53 2.48 6.83
N PRO A 139 -23.22 3.63 7.01
CA PRO A 139 -23.01 4.52 8.16
C PRO A 139 -23.43 3.91 9.49
N ASP A 140 -24.16 2.80 9.43
CA ASP A 140 -24.61 2.01 10.58
C ASP A 140 -23.53 1.13 11.19
N LEU A 141 -22.39 0.88 10.51
CA LEU A 141 -21.36 -0.03 10.99
C LEU A 141 -20.46 0.61 12.05
N GLU A 142 -20.02 -0.20 13.02
CA GLU A 142 -19.03 0.19 14.01
C GLU A 142 -17.62 -0.12 13.51
N ILE A 143 -16.86 0.91 13.11
CA ILE A 143 -15.48 0.72 12.65
C ILE A 143 -14.52 0.78 13.83
N ILE A 144 -13.87 -0.35 14.11
CA ILE A 144 -12.95 -0.53 15.24
C ILE A 144 -11.51 -0.68 14.75
N ASP A 145 -10.57 -0.07 15.46
CA ASP A 145 -9.15 -0.17 15.12
C ASP A 145 -8.65 -1.61 15.15
N LEU A 146 -7.93 -2.01 14.09
CA LEU A 146 -7.32 -3.32 13.94
C LEU A 146 -5.83 -3.19 13.59
N ARG A 147 -4.96 -3.59 14.51
CA ARG A 147 -3.50 -3.52 14.41
C ARG A 147 -2.85 -4.90 14.50
N GLY A 148 -1.60 -4.96 14.02
CA GLY A 148 -0.78 -6.15 13.94
C GLY A 148 -0.47 -6.56 12.49
N ASN A 149 0.32 -7.63 12.32
CA ASN A 149 0.51 -8.26 11.01
C ASN A 149 -0.75 -9.03 10.57
N VAL A 150 -0.74 -9.59 9.36
CA VAL A 150 -1.90 -10.31 8.81
C VAL A 150 -2.37 -11.44 9.74
N GLY A 151 -1.45 -12.27 10.23
CA GLY A 151 -1.78 -13.37 11.15
C GLY A 151 -2.41 -12.89 12.45
N THR A 152 -1.84 -11.87 13.10
CA THR A 152 -2.40 -11.26 14.32
C THR A 152 -3.82 -10.73 14.09
N ARG A 153 -4.07 -10.07 12.95
CA ARG A 153 -5.41 -9.54 12.63
C ARG A 153 -6.43 -10.66 12.42
N LEU A 154 -6.03 -11.75 11.75
CA LEU A 154 -6.88 -12.93 11.59
C LEU A 154 -7.17 -13.60 12.93
N SER A 155 -6.18 -13.76 13.79
CA SER A 155 -6.38 -14.32 15.14
C SER A 155 -7.36 -13.50 15.99
N LYS A 156 -7.35 -12.16 15.85
CA LYS A 156 -8.33 -11.30 16.53
C LYS A 156 -9.76 -11.50 15.99
N LEU A 157 -9.91 -11.70 14.67
CA LEU A 157 -11.20 -12.05 14.08
C LEU A 157 -11.66 -13.43 14.55
N ASP A 158 -10.76 -14.41 14.57
CA ASP A 158 -11.06 -15.78 15.00
C ASP A 158 -11.43 -15.86 16.48
N ALA A 159 -10.90 -14.93 17.28
CA ALA A 159 -11.28 -14.75 18.70
C ALA A 159 -12.62 -13.99 18.88
N GLY A 160 -13.35 -13.66 17.80
CA GLY A 160 -14.66 -13.02 17.87
C GLY A 160 -14.65 -11.55 18.26
N GLN A 161 -13.49 -10.86 18.15
CA GLN A 161 -13.41 -9.44 18.49
C GLN A 161 -14.08 -8.55 17.44
N TYR A 162 -14.31 -9.07 16.24
CA TYR A 162 -14.89 -8.40 15.07
C TYR A 162 -15.85 -9.34 14.33
N ASP A 163 -16.89 -8.79 13.72
CA ASP A 163 -17.77 -9.52 12.79
C ASP A 163 -17.11 -9.71 11.43
N ALA A 164 -16.28 -8.73 11.02
CA ALA A 164 -15.46 -8.77 9.82
C ALA A 164 -14.21 -7.90 9.97
N ILE A 165 -13.21 -8.16 9.15
CA ILE A 165 -12.02 -7.31 9.01
C ILE A 165 -11.73 -7.03 7.54
N ILE A 166 -11.09 -5.89 7.25
CA ILE A 166 -10.72 -5.53 5.88
C ILE A 166 -9.19 -5.58 5.73
N LEU A 167 -8.72 -6.44 4.83
CA LEU A 167 -7.30 -6.62 4.53
C LEU A 167 -7.03 -6.33 3.04
N ALA A 168 -5.77 -6.24 2.64
CA ALA A 168 -5.40 -6.22 1.22
C ALA A 168 -5.35 -7.66 0.68
N SER A 169 -6.03 -7.93 -0.42
CA SER A 169 -6.09 -9.25 -1.05
C SER A 169 -4.71 -9.81 -1.37
N ALA A 170 -3.81 -8.98 -1.93
CA ALA A 170 -2.43 -9.37 -2.22
C ALA A 170 -1.69 -9.92 -1.00
N GLY A 171 -1.92 -9.34 0.19
CA GLY A 171 -1.29 -9.81 1.42
C GLY A 171 -1.76 -11.21 1.83
N LEU A 172 -3.05 -11.49 1.70
CA LEU A 172 -3.62 -12.81 1.98
C LEU A 172 -3.15 -13.86 0.96
N LYS A 173 -3.19 -13.53 -0.34
CA LYS A 173 -2.74 -14.42 -1.41
C LYS A 173 -1.28 -14.81 -1.25
N ARG A 174 -0.39 -13.83 -1.00
CA ARG A 174 1.05 -14.06 -0.80
C ARG A 174 1.36 -14.96 0.39
N LEU A 175 0.55 -14.92 1.42
CA LEU A 175 0.69 -15.78 2.60
C LEU A 175 -0.02 -17.14 2.48
N GLY A 176 -0.59 -17.48 1.31
CA GLY A 176 -1.35 -18.73 1.12
C GLY A 176 -2.69 -18.75 1.86
N LEU A 177 -3.26 -17.58 2.15
CA LEU A 177 -4.50 -17.40 2.92
C LEU A 177 -5.66 -16.89 2.05
N ALA A 178 -5.63 -17.19 0.74
CA ALA A 178 -6.67 -16.74 -0.21
C ALA A 178 -8.07 -17.29 0.13
N ASP A 179 -8.15 -18.44 0.74
CA ASP A 179 -9.39 -19.07 1.24
C ASP A 179 -10.10 -18.27 2.34
N ARG A 180 -9.36 -17.37 3.03
CA ARG A 180 -9.95 -16.44 4.01
C ARG A 180 -10.67 -15.25 3.36
N ILE A 181 -10.48 -15.01 2.07
CA ILE A 181 -11.18 -13.96 1.32
C ILE A 181 -12.60 -14.42 1.04
N ARG A 182 -13.57 -13.87 1.76
CA ARG A 182 -14.99 -14.18 1.54
C ARG A 182 -15.56 -13.43 0.35
N HIS A 183 -15.08 -12.19 0.15
CA HIS A 183 -15.50 -11.32 -0.92
C HIS A 183 -14.41 -10.30 -1.23
N SER A 184 -14.11 -10.06 -2.51
CA SER A 184 -13.26 -8.96 -2.94
C SER A 184 -14.10 -7.69 -3.06
N ILE A 185 -13.71 -6.64 -2.34
CA ILE A 185 -14.44 -5.38 -2.35
C ILE A 185 -14.11 -4.63 -3.64
N VAL A 186 -15.10 -4.45 -4.49
CA VAL A 186 -14.93 -3.77 -5.77
C VAL A 186 -14.57 -2.29 -5.60
N PRO A 187 -13.85 -1.65 -6.57
CA PRO A 187 -13.40 -0.27 -6.46
C PRO A 187 -14.53 0.74 -6.25
N GLU A 188 -15.73 0.47 -6.74
CA GLU A 188 -16.91 1.31 -6.56
C GLU A 188 -17.25 1.49 -5.07
N VAL A 189 -17.08 0.44 -4.28
CA VAL A 189 -17.31 0.42 -2.83
C VAL A 189 -16.10 0.93 -2.06
N SER A 190 -14.91 0.40 -2.34
CA SER A 190 -13.66 0.82 -1.70
C SER A 190 -12.51 0.85 -2.69
N LEU A 191 -12.17 2.06 -3.15
CA LEU A 191 -11.03 2.27 -4.02
C LEU A 191 -9.73 1.91 -3.28
N PRO A 192 -8.81 1.14 -3.91
CA PRO A 192 -7.55 0.72 -3.31
C PRO A 192 -6.67 1.86 -2.78
N ALA A 193 -5.68 1.51 -1.97
CA ALA A 193 -4.61 2.45 -1.64
C ALA A 193 -3.65 2.61 -2.82
N VAL A 194 -3.05 3.78 -2.93
CA VAL A 194 -1.95 4.06 -3.86
C VAL A 194 -0.89 2.96 -3.77
N GLY A 195 -0.56 2.33 -4.89
CA GLY A 195 0.42 1.25 -4.99
C GLY A 195 0.00 -0.08 -4.34
N GLN A 196 -1.25 -0.25 -3.89
CA GLN A 196 -1.67 -1.51 -3.27
C GLN A 196 -1.54 -2.67 -4.27
N GLY A 197 -0.94 -3.78 -3.83
CA GLY A 197 -0.67 -4.97 -4.65
C GLY A 197 0.71 -4.97 -5.30
N ALA A 198 1.32 -3.83 -5.60
CA ALA A 198 2.65 -3.75 -6.21
C ALA A 198 3.78 -3.88 -5.19
N LEU A 199 4.92 -4.44 -5.62
CA LEU A 199 6.20 -4.41 -4.92
C LEU A 199 7.08 -3.33 -5.53
N GLY A 200 7.81 -2.61 -4.68
CA GLY A 200 8.83 -1.64 -5.07
C GLY A 200 10.21 -2.08 -4.62
N LEU A 201 11.19 -1.87 -5.48
CA LEU A 201 12.59 -2.14 -5.23
C LEU A 201 13.35 -0.83 -5.10
N GLU A 202 13.92 -0.59 -3.93
CA GLU A 202 14.68 0.59 -3.58
C GLU A 202 16.15 0.26 -3.46
N CYS A 203 17.01 1.07 -4.05
CA CYS A 203 18.46 0.93 -3.97
C CYS A 203 19.15 2.29 -3.92
N ARG A 204 20.46 2.31 -3.74
CA ARG A 204 21.26 3.53 -3.88
C ARG A 204 21.15 4.10 -5.29
N SER A 205 20.95 5.43 -5.36
CA SER A 205 20.95 6.15 -6.64
C SER A 205 22.30 6.00 -7.32
N GLY A 206 22.29 5.60 -8.61
CA GLY A 206 23.52 5.43 -9.40
C GLY A 206 24.31 4.15 -9.11
N ASP A 207 23.82 3.22 -8.29
CA ASP A 207 24.44 1.89 -8.14
C ASP A 207 24.11 1.03 -9.37
N GLN A 208 24.83 1.30 -10.47
CA GLN A 208 24.55 0.68 -11.76
C GLN A 208 24.57 -0.85 -11.70
N ALA A 209 25.45 -1.42 -10.89
CA ALA A 209 25.53 -2.87 -10.76
C ALA A 209 24.25 -3.48 -10.16
N VAL A 210 23.63 -2.82 -9.19
CA VAL A 210 22.33 -3.24 -8.63
C VAL A 210 21.21 -2.94 -9.62
N LEU A 211 21.20 -1.78 -10.24
CA LEU A 211 20.19 -1.37 -11.22
C LEU A 211 20.11 -2.38 -12.39
N ASP A 212 21.24 -2.79 -12.95
CA ASP A 212 21.28 -3.77 -14.05
C ASP A 212 20.71 -5.14 -13.64
N LEU A 213 20.90 -5.55 -12.37
CA LEU A 213 20.35 -6.80 -11.87
C LEU A 213 18.82 -6.75 -11.70
N ILE A 214 18.27 -5.63 -11.23
CA ILE A 214 16.85 -5.53 -10.90
C ILE A 214 15.98 -5.03 -12.04
N GLN A 215 16.56 -4.36 -13.06
CA GLN A 215 15.82 -3.80 -14.20
C GLN A 215 14.91 -4.82 -14.92
N PRO A 216 15.28 -6.10 -15.10
CA PRO A 216 14.40 -7.09 -15.72
C PRO A 216 13.13 -7.39 -14.92
N LEU A 217 13.02 -6.95 -13.67
CA LEU A 217 11.82 -7.10 -12.85
C LEU A 217 10.82 -5.94 -13.03
N LEU A 218 11.18 -4.89 -13.77
CA LEU A 218 10.30 -3.77 -14.03
C LEU A 218 9.09 -4.22 -14.86
N HIS A 219 7.90 -3.89 -14.37
CA HIS A 219 6.66 -4.05 -15.13
C HIS A 219 6.15 -2.68 -15.56
N ALA A 220 6.36 -2.33 -16.82
CA ALA A 220 6.14 -0.99 -17.35
C ALA A 220 4.69 -0.48 -17.16
N GLU A 221 3.70 -1.35 -17.29
CA GLU A 221 2.29 -1.01 -17.11
C GLU A 221 1.96 -0.69 -15.64
N THR A 222 2.44 -1.53 -14.72
CA THR A 222 2.28 -1.28 -13.28
C THR A 222 3.05 -0.03 -12.85
N ASP A 223 4.26 0.17 -13.37
CA ASP A 223 5.08 1.34 -13.09
C ASP A 223 4.34 2.62 -13.48
N ALA A 224 3.80 2.71 -14.69
CA ALA A 224 3.06 3.87 -15.16
C ALA A 224 1.82 4.15 -14.29
N CYS A 225 1.03 3.12 -13.97
CA CYS A 225 -0.12 3.24 -13.09
C CYS A 225 0.28 3.76 -11.69
N VAL A 226 1.30 3.15 -11.08
CA VAL A 226 1.75 3.53 -9.73
C VAL A 226 2.39 4.91 -9.72
N ARG A 227 3.09 5.35 -10.77
CA ARG A 227 3.59 6.73 -10.89
C ARG A 227 2.44 7.74 -10.89
N ALA A 228 1.36 7.50 -11.64
CA ALA A 228 0.16 8.34 -11.61
C ALA A 228 -0.46 8.41 -10.21
N GLU A 229 -0.64 7.25 -9.55
CA GLU A 229 -1.17 7.17 -8.19
C GLU A 229 -0.28 7.90 -7.17
N ARG A 230 1.04 7.74 -7.26
CA ARG A 230 2.01 8.40 -6.37
C ARG A 230 2.05 9.91 -6.58
N ALA A 231 2.01 10.39 -7.83
CA ALA A 231 1.95 11.81 -8.13
C ALA A 231 0.69 12.46 -7.55
N PHE A 232 -0.46 11.79 -7.68
CA PHE A 232 -1.72 12.20 -7.04
C PHE A 232 -1.57 12.32 -5.53
N ASN A 233 -1.06 11.28 -4.87
CA ASN A 233 -0.93 11.23 -3.42
C ASN A 233 0.12 12.22 -2.90
N ALA A 234 1.21 12.41 -3.64
CA ALA A 234 2.26 13.37 -3.28
C ALA A 234 1.76 14.81 -3.33
N TYR A 235 0.98 15.17 -4.34
CA TYR A 235 0.42 16.52 -4.48
C TYR A 235 -0.56 16.88 -3.35
N LEU A 236 -1.30 15.90 -2.83
CA LEU A 236 -2.18 16.05 -1.68
C LEU A 236 -1.45 15.92 -0.32
N GLU A 237 -0.12 15.81 -0.32
CA GLU A 237 0.70 15.54 0.89
C GLU A 237 0.23 14.29 1.65
N GLY A 238 -0.32 13.31 0.90
CA GLY A 238 -0.93 12.11 1.43
C GLY A 238 0.07 11.14 2.09
N GLY A 239 -0.46 10.23 2.88
CA GLY A 239 0.28 9.17 3.57
C GLY A 239 -0.67 8.10 4.09
N CYS A 240 -0.13 7.15 4.88
CA CYS A 240 -0.94 6.05 5.41
C CYS A 240 -2.04 6.48 6.42
N GLN A 241 -2.05 7.75 6.83
CA GLN A 241 -2.87 8.29 7.92
C GLN A 241 -3.98 9.23 7.42
N VAL A 242 -4.19 9.31 6.12
CA VAL A 242 -5.18 10.21 5.52
C VAL A 242 -6.25 9.42 4.77
N PRO A 243 -7.48 9.93 4.68
CA PRO A 243 -8.57 9.28 3.97
C PRO A 243 -8.50 9.52 2.46
N ILE A 244 -7.36 9.20 1.86
CA ILE A 244 -7.09 9.31 0.44
C ILE A 244 -7.05 7.91 -0.17
N ALA A 245 -7.75 7.71 -1.27
CA ALA A 245 -7.68 6.54 -2.12
C ALA A 245 -7.29 6.96 -3.53
N GLY A 246 -6.45 6.17 -4.20
CA GLY A 246 -6.05 6.44 -5.57
C GLY A 246 -5.71 5.13 -6.28
N TYR A 247 -6.33 4.89 -7.41
CA TYR A 247 -6.12 3.67 -8.17
C TYR A 247 -6.17 3.94 -9.67
N ALA A 248 -5.14 3.48 -10.35
CA ALA A 248 -5.01 3.56 -11.80
C ALA A 248 -5.05 2.17 -12.45
N THR A 249 -5.68 2.10 -13.60
CA THR A 249 -5.68 0.95 -14.50
C THR A 249 -5.15 1.35 -15.87
N LEU A 250 -4.58 0.41 -16.59
CA LEU A 250 -4.16 0.60 -17.98
C LEU A 250 -4.95 -0.36 -18.86
N ASN A 251 -5.65 0.17 -19.83
CA ASN A 251 -6.38 -0.60 -20.82
C ASN A 251 -6.08 -0.03 -22.21
N GLU A 252 -5.62 -0.87 -23.14
CA GLU A 252 -5.33 -0.49 -24.53
C GLU A 252 -4.42 0.75 -24.66
N GLY A 253 -3.41 0.86 -23.78
CA GLY A 253 -2.47 1.97 -23.74
C GLY A 253 -2.96 3.26 -23.09
N VAL A 254 -4.21 3.27 -22.55
CA VAL A 254 -4.80 4.40 -21.85
C VAL A 254 -4.82 4.13 -20.34
N ILE A 255 -4.16 5.00 -19.58
CA ILE A 255 -4.30 5.04 -18.13
C ILE A 255 -5.61 5.71 -17.79
N SER A 256 -6.38 5.07 -16.89
CA SER A 256 -7.52 5.68 -16.20
C SER A 256 -7.24 5.67 -14.70
N ILE A 257 -7.21 6.84 -14.08
CA ILE A 257 -6.97 6.99 -12.64
C ILE A 257 -8.19 7.61 -11.96
N GLU A 258 -8.64 6.99 -10.87
CA GLU A 258 -9.64 7.56 -9.96
C GLU A 258 -8.99 7.93 -8.63
N GLY A 259 -9.38 9.08 -8.08
CA GLY A 259 -9.01 9.55 -6.76
C GLY A 259 -10.22 9.84 -5.88
N ARG A 260 -10.09 9.55 -4.59
CA ARG A 260 -11.11 9.89 -3.58
C ARG A 260 -10.46 10.51 -2.36
N VAL A 261 -11.12 11.53 -1.82
CA VAL A 261 -10.79 12.15 -0.53
C VAL A 261 -12.08 12.29 0.28
N GLY A 262 -12.07 11.86 1.54
CA GLY A 262 -13.29 11.94 2.31
C GLY A 262 -13.10 12.38 3.77
N SER A 263 -14.21 12.67 4.44
CA SER A 263 -14.26 12.91 5.87
C SER A 263 -14.14 11.60 6.66
N VAL A 264 -13.56 11.64 7.87
CA VAL A 264 -13.30 10.43 8.68
C VAL A 264 -14.59 9.71 9.09
N ASP A 265 -15.70 10.42 9.18
CA ASP A 265 -17.03 9.90 9.49
C ASP A 265 -17.77 9.34 8.26
N GLY A 266 -17.19 9.46 7.06
CA GLY A 266 -17.80 9.00 5.81
C GLY A 266 -18.95 9.88 5.30
N ALA A 267 -19.28 10.99 5.94
CA ALA A 267 -20.37 11.88 5.53
C ALA A 267 -20.09 12.47 4.14
N THR A 268 -18.86 12.91 3.91
CA THR A 268 -18.41 13.48 2.63
C THR A 268 -17.39 12.56 1.96
N LEU A 269 -17.55 12.30 0.66
CA LEU A 269 -16.59 11.59 -0.17
C LEU A 269 -16.52 12.26 -1.55
N LEU A 270 -15.42 12.99 -1.77
CA LEU A 270 -15.12 13.64 -3.05
C LEU A 270 -14.50 12.62 -4.00
N ARG A 271 -14.80 12.74 -5.30
CA ARG A 271 -14.31 11.84 -6.36
C ARG A 271 -13.94 12.66 -7.59
N ALA A 272 -12.85 12.26 -8.21
CA ALA A 272 -12.45 12.74 -9.54
C ALA A 272 -11.78 11.61 -10.33
N GLN A 273 -11.72 11.78 -11.65
CA GLN A 273 -11.09 10.82 -12.56
C GLN A 273 -10.32 11.57 -13.63
N GLN A 274 -9.21 10.98 -14.07
CA GLN A 274 -8.42 11.45 -15.20
C GLN A 274 -8.06 10.29 -16.10
N SER A 275 -7.81 10.55 -17.38
CA SER A 275 -7.30 9.54 -18.32
C SER A 275 -6.34 10.15 -19.34
N GLY A 276 -5.39 9.36 -19.78
CA GLY A 276 -4.38 9.77 -20.77
C GLY A 276 -3.40 8.65 -21.07
N THR A 277 -2.28 8.99 -21.67
CA THR A 277 -1.27 8.00 -22.05
C THR A 277 -0.32 7.64 -20.91
N MET A 278 0.44 6.55 -21.04
CA MET A 278 1.47 6.19 -20.06
C MET A 278 2.55 7.28 -19.88
N ALA A 279 2.80 8.08 -20.92
CA ALA A 279 3.76 9.17 -20.86
C ALA A 279 3.28 10.32 -19.96
N ASP A 280 1.98 10.47 -19.79
CA ASP A 280 1.35 11.55 -19.00
C ASP A 280 1.08 11.13 -17.55
N ALA A 281 1.54 9.96 -17.12
CA ALA A 281 1.16 9.32 -15.85
C ALA A 281 1.21 10.28 -14.64
N GLU A 282 2.35 10.95 -14.42
CA GLU A 282 2.49 11.88 -13.28
C GLU A 282 1.60 13.12 -13.44
N GLN A 283 1.44 13.62 -14.66
CA GLN A 283 0.60 14.79 -14.92
C GLN A 283 -0.88 14.48 -14.66
N LEU A 284 -1.34 13.27 -15.02
CA LEU A 284 -2.69 12.78 -14.69
C LEU A 284 -2.91 12.76 -13.19
N GLY A 285 -1.95 12.24 -12.42
CA GLY A 285 -2.02 12.23 -10.97
C GLY A 285 -2.10 13.64 -10.36
N VAL A 286 -1.25 14.55 -10.83
CA VAL A 286 -1.25 15.96 -10.37
C VAL A 286 -2.58 16.65 -10.73
N GLN A 287 -3.09 16.46 -11.95
CA GLN A 287 -4.36 17.08 -12.36
C GLN A 287 -5.53 16.53 -11.54
N LEU A 288 -5.57 15.23 -11.31
CA LEU A 288 -6.56 14.60 -10.44
C LEU A 288 -6.58 15.18 -9.03
N ALA A 289 -5.40 15.47 -8.47
CA ALA A 289 -5.28 16.10 -7.15
C ALA A 289 -5.84 17.53 -7.15
N LYS A 290 -5.54 18.32 -8.18
CA LYS A 290 -6.09 19.68 -8.34
C LYS A 290 -7.60 19.67 -8.42
N ASP A 291 -8.18 18.79 -9.23
CA ASP A 291 -9.63 18.67 -9.38
C ASP A 291 -10.33 18.35 -8.04
N LEU A 292 -9.70 17.54 -7.19
CA LEU A 292 -10.22 17.25 -5.85
C LEU A 292 -10.03 18.43 -4.88
N LEU A 293 -8.92 19.18 -4.99
CA LEU A 293 -8.71 20.40 -4.20
C LEU A 293 -9.76 21.48 -4.55
N ASP A 294 -10.09 21.63 -5.82
CA ASP A 294 -11.14 22.55 -6.30
C ASP A 294 -12.54 22.15 -5.78
N GLN A 295 -12.76 20.85 -5.51
CA GLN A 295 -13.96 20.33 -4.84
C GLN A 295 -13.96 20.51 -3.31
N GLY A 296 -12.87 21.02 -2.71
CA GLY A 296 -12.76 21.24 -1.26
C GLY A 296 -12.00 20.13 -0.50
N ALA A 297 -11.24 19.26 -1.17
CA ALA A 297 -10.45 18.23 -0.51
C ALA A 297 -9.46 18.80 0.52
N GLY A 298 -8.91 19.99 0.27
CA GLY A 298 -8.00 20.67 1.20
C GLY A 298 -8.61 20.91 2.58
N GLU A 299 -9.87 21.29 2.66
CA GLU A 299 -10.60 21.51 3.92
C GLU A 299 -10.76 20.19 4.70
N LEU A 300 -11.11 19.10 4.00
CA LEU A 300 -11.25 17.78 4.60
C LEU A 300 -9.93 17.28 5.18
N LEU A 301 -8.82 17.49 4.48
CA LEU A 301 -7.49 17.07 4.92
C LEU A 301 -6.98 17.92 6.09
N LYS A 302 -7.17 19.23 6.07
CA LYS A 302 -6.80 20.13 7.18
C LYS A 302 -7.55 19.78 8.46
N ALA A 303 -8.83 19.41 8.39
CA ALA A 303 -9.64 19.04 9.54
C ALA A 303 -9.10 17.82 10.31
N LEU A 304 -8.23 16.99 9.70
CA LEU A 304 -7.56 15.87 10.36
C LEU A 304 -6.50 16.29 11.37
N TYR A 305 -5.84 17.42 11.12
CA TYR A 305 -4.72 17.92 11.92
C TYR A 305 -5.15 18.96 12.95
N SER A 306 -6.43 19.37 12.91
CA SER A 306 -6.98 20.39 13.81
C SER A 306 -7.63 19.84 15.09
N LYS A 307 -7.47 18.52 15.34
CA LYS A 307 -8.04 17.83 16.53
C LYS A 307 -6.99 17.33 17.50
#